data_b5094fc812dcd6a222d0aaa2b35a6342
#
_entry.id   b5094fc812dcd6a222d0aaa2b35a6342
#
_cell.length_a   1.000
_cell.length_b   1.000
_cell.length_c   1.000
_cell.angle_alpha   90.00
_cell.angle_beta   90.00
_cell.angle_gamma   90.00
#
_symmetry.space_group_name_H-M   'P 1'
#
loop_
_entity.id
_entity.type
_entity.pdbx_description
1 polymer ?
#
loop_
_entity_poly.entity_id
_entity_poly.type
_entity_poly.pdbx_seq_one_letter_code
_entity_poly.pdbx_strand_id
1 'polypeptide(L)' 'MTVIDYKGYRIEVCHVGKGWRASIFSPGSTSPWPNSPVNLEKSSSDEIVAEAKRIIETRLGPRLL' A
#
# COMPACT_ATOMS: atom_id res chain seq x y z
N MET A 1 -11.70 -7.54 2.04
CA MET A 1 -10.63 -6.81 1.38
C MET A 1 -11.07 -5.38 1.10
N THR A 2 -10.18 -4.44 1.31
CA THR A 2 -10.46 -3.03 1.08
C THR A 2 -9.58 -2.54 -0.05
N VAL A 3 -10.16 -1.73 -0.94
CA VAL A 3 -9.42 -1.16 -2.05
C VAL A 3 -9.45 0.34 -1.92
N ILE A 4 -8.27 0.96 -1.99
CA ILE A 4 -8.13 2.39 -1.84
C ILE A 4 -7.38 2.93 -3.05
N ASP A 5 -7.88 4.03 -3.61
CA ASP A 5 -7.20 4.73 -4.68
C ASP A 5 -6.42 5.90 -4.08
N TYR A 6 -5.14 5.98 -4.41
CA TYR A 6 -4.28 7.01 -3.88
C TYR A 6 -3.36 7.52 -4.98
N LYS A 7 -3.59 8.73 -5.43
CA LYS A 7 -2.77 9.38 -6.46
C LYS A 7 -2.66 8.53 -7.73
N GLY A 8 -3.74 7.87 -8.09
CA GLY A 8 -3.77 7.02 -9.26
C GLY A 8 -3.29 5.60 -9.01
N TYR A 9 -2.72 5.34 -7.85
CA TYR A 9 -2.30 3.99 -7.47
C TYR A 9 -3.43 3.30 -6.75
N ARG A 10 -3.45 1.97 -6.86
CA ARG A 10 -4.45 1.18 -6.14
C ARG A 10 -3.77 0.42 -5.01
N ILE A 11 -4.36 0.49 -3.84
CA ILE A 11 -3.87 -0.21 -2.66
C ILE A 11 -4.95 -1.21 -2.25
N GLU A 12 -4.61 -2.50 -2.29
CA GLU A 12 -5.54 -3.54 -1.86
C GLU A 12 -5.09 -4.06 -0.51
N VAL A 13 -5.91 -3.86 0.49
CA VAL A 13 -5.59 -4.20 1.86
C VAL A 13 -6.36 -5.46 2.24
N CYS A 14 -5.65 -6.46 2.73
CA CYS A 14 -6.31 -7.68 3.19
C CYS A 14 -5.70 -8.15 4.48
N HIS A 15 -6.48 -8.92 5.21
CA HIS A 15 -6.09 -9.49 6.49
C HIS A 15 -5.28 -10.76 6.24
N VAL A 16 -4.14 -10.88 6.90
CA VAL A 16 -3.26 -12.03 6.71
C VAL A 16 -2.84 -12.50 8.10
N GLY A 17 -3.30 -13.67 8.49
CA GLY A 17 -2.99 -14.16 9.81
C GLY A 17 -3.42 -13.19 10.88
N LYS A 18 -2.48 -12.72 11.67
CA LYS A 18 -2.77 -11.73 12.71
C LYS A 18 -2.49 -10.31 12.27
N GLY A 19 -2.12 -10.12 11.04
CA GLY A 19 -1.73 -8.80 10.57
C GLY A 19 -2.43 -8.43 9.29
N TRP A 20 -1.79 -7.55 8.53
CA TRP A 20 -2.38 -6.98 7.34
C TRP A 20 -1.34 -6.91 6.23
N ARG A 21 -1.81 -6.94 5.02
CA ARG A 21 -0.97 -6.74 3.84
C ARG A 21 -1.63 -5.73 2.93
N ALA A 22 -0.84 -4.81 2.42
CA ALA A 22 -1.31 -3.84 1.44
C ALA A 22 -0.54 -4.07 0.15
N SER A 23 -1.25 -4.46 -0.89
CA SER A 23 -0.64 -4.66 -2.21
C SER A 23 -0.81 -3.38 -3.01
N ILE A 24 0.29 -2.87 -3.55
CA ILE A 24 0.29 -1.61 -4.28
C ILE A 24 0.36 -1.90 -5.77
N PHE A 25 -0.54 -1.29 -6.52
CA PHE A 25 -0.59 -1.42 -7.97
C PHE A 25 -0.38 -0.06 -8.60
N SER A 26 0.52 -0.01 -9.57
CA SER A 26 0.73 1.22 -10.33
C SER A 26 -0.48 1.50 -11.21
N PRO A 27 -0.67 2.75 -11.62
CA PRO A 27 -1.78 3.06 -12.52
C PRO A 27 -1.70 2.22 -13.79
N GLY A 28 -2.81 1.57 -14.11
CA GLY A 28 -2.89 0.75 -15.30
C GLY A 28 -2.23 -0.61 -15.20
N SER A 29 -1.68 -0.95 -14.03
CA SER A 29 -0.99 -2.23 -13.84
C SER A 29 -1.88 -3.20 -13.14
N THR A 30 -1.76 -4.49 -13.49
CA THR A 30 -2.49 -5.54 -12.82
C THR A 30 -1.60 -6.37 -11.91
N SER A 31 -0.31 -6.04 -11.83
CA SER A 31 0.63 -6.78 -10.99
C SER A 31 1.02 -5.93 -9.78
N PRO A 32 1.01 -6.51 -8.59
CA PRO A 32 1.41 -5.76 -7.41
C PRO A 32 2.91 -5.53 -7.36
N TRP A 33 3.31 -4.49 -6.65
CA TRP A 33 4.73 -4.24 -6.44
C TRP A 33 5.34 -5.34 -5.59
N PRO A 34 6.58 -5.73 -5.89
CA PRO A 34 7.22 -6.82 -5.14
C PRO A 34 7.51 -6.45 -3.69
N ASN A 35 7.67 -5.17 -3.38
CA ASN A 35 7.95 -4.74 -2.02
C ASN A 35 6.75 -4.06 -1.37
N SER A 36 5.56 -4.54 -1.68
CA SER A 36 4.35 -4.08 -1.01
C SER A 36 4.46 -4.37 0.48
N PRO A 37 3.98 -3.46 1.34
CA PRO A 37 4.17 -3.62 2.77
C PRO A 37 3.32 -4.74 3.35
N VAL A 38 3.90 -5.45 4.30
CA VAL A 38 3.22 -6.50 5.04
C VAL A 38 3.56 -6.32 6.51
N ASN A 39 2.55 -6.34 7.35
CA ASN A 39 2.76 -6.31 8.78
C ASN A 39 2.01 -7.47 9.38
N LEU A 40 2.75 -8.46 9.85
CA LEU A 40 2.17 -9.70 10.38
C LEU A 40 1.88 -9.61 11.85
N GLU A 41 2.17 -8.49 12.49
CA GLU A 41 1.82 -8.29 13.87
C GLU A 41 0.53 -7.51 13.95
N LYS A 42 0.09 -7.23 15.13
CA LYS A 42 -1.25 -6.72 15.38
C LYS A 42 -1.46 -5.28 14.98
N SER A 43 -1.06 -4.88 13.85
CA SER A 43 -1.31 -3.51 13.41
C SER A 43 -2.75 -3.35 12.97
N SER A 44 -3.22 -2.13 13.01
CA SER A 44 -4.51 -1.83 12.42
C SER A 44 -4.35 -1.70 10.91
N SER A 45 -5.45 -1.82 10.20
CA SER A 45 -5.41 -1.62 8.75
C SER A 45 -5.00 -0.18 8.42
N ASP A 46 -5.30 0.77 9.30
CA ASP A 46 -4.90 2.16 9.06
C ASP A 46 -3.39 2.31 8.99
N GLU A 47 -2.67 1.56 9.81
CA GLU A 47 -1.22 1.64 9.82
C GLU A 47 -0.62 1.11 8.53
N ILE A 48 -1.15 -0.01 8.02
CA ILE A 48 -0.62 -0.58 6.80
C ILE A 48 -0.97 0.31 5.60
N VAL A 49 -2.12 0.96 5.64
CA VAL A 49 -2.50 1.90 4.58
C VAL A 49 -1.56 3.10 4.60
N ALA A 50 -1.24 3.62 5.78
CA ALA A 50 -0.32 4.75 5.88
C ALA A 50 1.07 4.37 5.37
N GLU A 51 1.50 3.15 5.65
CA GLU A 51 2.77 2.65 5.16
C GLU A 51 2.76 2.58 3.63
N ALA A 52 1.69 2.06 3.05
CA ALA A 52 1.58 1.97 1.60
C ALA A 52 1.61 3.35 0.96
N LYS A 53 0.92 4.30 1.55
CA LYS A 53 0.91 5.66 1.02
C LYS A 53 2.30 6.28 1.07
N ARG A 54 3.04 6.03 2.13
CA ARG A 54 4.40 6.54 2.24
C ARG A 54 5.31 5.93 1.18
N ILE A 55 5.14 4.64 0.90
CA ILE A 55 5.94 3.99 -0.12
C ILE A 55 5.63 4.60 -1.48
N ILE A 56 4.37 4.87 -1.76
CA ILE A 56 3.99 5.51 -3.01
C ILE A 56 4.61 6.90 -3.12
N GLU A 57 4.57 7.67 -2.03
CA GLU A 57 5.16 9.01 -2.04
C GLU A 57 6.66 8.94 -2.30
N THR A 58 7.33 7.98 -1.71
CA THR A 58 8.76 7.80 -1.94
C THR A 58 9.04 7.44 -3.39
N ARG A 59 8.19 6.60 -3.97
CA ARG A 59 8.35 6.19 -5.37
C ARG A 59 8.16 7.36 -6.30
N LEU A 60 7.21 8.24 -6.01
CA LEU A 60 6.98 9.41 -6.83
C LEU A 60 8.08 10.42 -6.70
N GLY A 61 8.86 10.34 -5.61
CA GLY A 61 9.95 11.25 -5.38
C GLY A 61 9.52 12.53 -4.71
N PRO A 62 10.48 13.28 -4.20
CA PRO A 62 10.16 14.53 -3.53
C PRO A 62 9.61 15.56 -4.51
N ARG A 63 8.73 16.38 -4.01
CA ARG A 63 8.18 17.46 -4.79
C ARG A 63 9.04 18.67 -4.61
N LEU A 64 9.65 19.09 -5.67
CA LEU A 64 10.45 20.30 -5.64
C LEU A 64 9.67 21.39 -6.32
N LEU A 65 9.39 22.38 -5.60
CA LEU A 65 8.60 23.49 -6.13
C LEU A 65 9.44 24.73 -6.26
#